data_3ba0b6e48338f55587df680bdaa13897
#
_entry.id   3ba0b6e48338f55587df680bdaa13897
#
_cell.length_a   1.000
_cell.length_b   1.000
_cell.length_c   1.000
_cell.angle_alpha   90.00
_cell.angle_beta   90.00
_cell.angle_gamma   90.00
#
_symmetry.space_group_name_H-M   'P 1'
#
loop_
_entity.id
_entity.type
_entity.pdbx_description
1 polymer ?
#
loop_
_entity_poly.entity_id
_entity_poly.type
_entity_poly.pdbx_seq_one_letter_code
_entity_poly.pdbx_strand_id
1 'polypeptide(L)'
;MPNSLNQLSFLVVEDDDFQRKVVTEMLLSLGATTVRNASNGRQALNILRREIHKKIDIVICDLNMPEMDGMEFLRHLGEEQQHVSIIITSSLDKKLIDSVGKMANMHEIQLLGKIEKPVTPSALKTLISQYIAPGNKGRQQIIAQSSPFTLFEILDGVRSKQIEPFYQPKVSIESGEVIGAEVLARWIHPQHGVISPDAFIPLLEQSGNIDGLTFLMLEKAASACKMFHSKGFYISISVNLSLVSLDDTNLADRIIQVVKSAGIEPEHIILEITESAAMTNIAHSLENLARLRMCGFGLSIDDYGTGYSSMQQLTRIPFSELKIDRSFVKDVSDNEALHVVVEQSIQMANKLGVKTVAEGVETRQGWDALKDIGCDTIQGFFIAKPMNLESFLDFLVWASVSGNGSPGSEAASQPKSDNTTIGK
;
A
#
# COMPACT_ATOMS: atom_id res chain seq x y z
N MET A 1 8.94 -22.83 20.54
CA MET A 1 7.76 -23.70 20.82
C MET A 1 6.55 -22.93 20.37
N PRO A 2 5.65 -23.43 19.52
CA PRO A 2 4.45 -22.71 19.15
C PRO A 2 3.62 -22.46 20.40
N ASN A 3 3.14 -21.23 20.60
CA ASN A 3 2.23 -20.87 21.68
C ASN A 3 0.96 -21.70 21.53
N SER A 4 0.69 -22.58 22.51
CA SER A 4 -0.57 -23.29 22.55
C SER A 4 -1.65 -22.38 23.15
N LEU A 5 -2.91 -22.57 22.77
CA LEU A 5 -4.05 -21.74 23.15
C LEU A 5 -4.20 -21.57 24.68
N ASN A 6 -3.74 -22.56 25.45
CA ASN A 6 -3.73 -22.55 26.93
C ASN A 6 -2.75 -21.51 27.54
N GLN A 7 -1.87 -20.90 26.76
CA GLN A 7 -0.94 -19.84 27.20
C GLN A 7 -1.47 -18.44 26.94
N LEU A 8 -2.57 -18.29 26.21
CA LEU A 8 -3.17 -17.01 25.87
C LEU A 8 -4.19 -16.56 26.91
N SER A 9 -4.21 -15.26 27.16
CA SER A 9 -5.18 -14.59 28.03
C SER A 9 -6.20 -13.83 27.19
N PHE A 10 -7.47 -14.07 27.43
CA PHE A 10 -8.59 -13.50 26.70
C PHE A 10 -9.39 -12.53 27.55
N LEU A 11 -9.96 -11.50 26.89
CA LEU A 11 -10.98 -10.61 27.46
C LEU A 11 -12.21 -10.64 26.53
N VAL A 12 -13.36 -11.02 27.05
CA VAL A 12 -14.65 -10.98 26.35
C VAL A 12 -15.39 -9.74 26.79
N VAL A 13 -15.75 -8.88 25.84
CA VAL A 13 -16.46 -7.59 26.05
C VAL A 13 -17.78 -7.68 25.31
N GLU A 14 -18.87 -7.86 26.04
CA GLU A 14 -20.21 -8.10 25.53
C GLU A 14 -21.22 -7.69 26.60
N ASP A 15 -22.23 -6.91 26.30
CA ASP A 15 -23.20 -6.43 27.27
C ASP A 15 -24.25 -7.49 27.62
N ASP A 16 -24.62 -8.34 26.69
CA ASP A 16 -25.56 -9.45 26.94
C ASP A 16 -24.88 -10.56 27.75
N ASP A 17 -25.38 -10.77 28.98
CA ASP A 17 -24.83 -11.76 29.92
C ASP A 17 -24.83 -13.19 29.37
N PHE A 18 -25.87 -13.54 28.58
CA PHE A 18 -25.97 -14.87 27.98
C PHE A 18 -24.94 -15.05 26.88
N GLN A 19 -24.84 -14.10 25.94
CA GLN A 19 -23.84 -14.14 24.85
C GLN A 19 -22.43 -14.13 25.40
N ARG A 20 -22.16 -13.26 26.39
CA ARG A 20 -20.85 -13.18 27.07
C ARG A 20 -20.45 -14.53 27.67
N LYS A 21 -21.39 -15.19 28.35
CA LYS A 21 -21.17 -16.51 28.93
C LYS A 21 -20.95 -17.59 27.85
N VAL A 22 -21.72 -17.58 26.77
CA VAL A 22 -21.56 -18.52 25.64
C VAL A 22 -20.19 -18.39 25.01
N VAL A 23 -19.72 -17.16 24.70
CA VAL A 23 -18.38 -16.93 24.13
C VAL A 23 -17.28 -17.38 25.09
N THR A 24 -17.44 -17.12 26.39
CA THR A 24 -16.50 -17.57 27.43
C THR A 24 -16.39 -19.08 27.47
N GLU A 25 -17.52 -19.80 27.49
CA GLU A 25 -17.54 -21.28 27.49
C GLU A 25 -16.95 -21.87 26.20
N MET A 26 -17.18 -21.22 25.04
CA MET A 26 -16.54 -21.61 23.79
C MET A 26 -15.01 -21.51 23.88
N LEU A 27 -14.46 -20.41 24.43
CA LEU A 27 -13.02 -20.24 24.60
C LEU A 27 -12.43 -21.29 25.53
N LEU A 28 -13.11 -21.57 26.67
CA LEU A 28 -12.70 -22.62 27.61
C LEU A 28 -12.73 -24.01 26.96
N SER A 29 -13.76 -24.32 26.19
CA SER A 29 -13.86 -25.58 25.45
C SER A 29 -12.78 -25.76 24.37
N LEU A 30 -12.29 -24.67 23.81
CA LEU A 30 -11.17 -24.63 22.85
C LEU A 30 -9.80 -24.75 23.54
N GLY A 31 -9.75 -24.71 24.88
CA GLY A 31 -8.55 -24.94 25.69
C GLY A 31 -7.93 -23.65 26.28
N ALA A 32 -8.65 -22.53 26.27
CA ALA A 32 -8.22 -21.33 26.99
C ALA A 32 -8.26 -21.55 28.50
N THR A 33 -7.25 -21.09 29.23
CA THR A 33 -7.18 -21.23 30.69
C THR A 33 -7.45 -19.91 31.42
N THR A 34 -7.29 -18.77 30.73
CA THR A 34 -7.49 -17.43 31.29
C THR A 34 -8.44 -16.65 30.41
N VAL A 35 -9.69 -16.45 30.89
CA VAL A 35 -10.71 -15.62 30.23
C VAL A 35 -11.25 -14.62 31.24
N ARG A 36 -11.19 -13.33 30.90
CA ARG A 36 -11.79 -12.23 31.66
C ARG A 36 -13.07 -11.78 30.95
N ASN A 37 -13.95 -11.12 31.67
CA ASN A 37 -15.23 -10.65 31.17
C ASN A 37 -15.45 -9.18 31.53
N ALA A 38 -16.03 -8.42 30.59
CA ALA A 38 -16.49 -7.07 30.77
C ALA A 38 -17.85 -6.91 30.09
N SER A 39 -18.74 -6.11 30.67
CA SER A 39 -20.08 -5.83 30.14
C SER A 39 -20.14 -4.59 29.24
N ASN A 40 -19.07 -3.82 29.13
CA ASN A 40 -18.95 -2.67 28.24
C ASN A 40 -17.48 -2.27 28.07
N GLY A 41 -17.21 -1.34 27.14
CA GLY A 41 -15.86 -0.86 26.86
C GLY A 41 -15.16 -0.22 28.06
N ARG A 42 -15.91 0.47 28.94
CA ARG A 42 -15.34 1.12 30.14
C ARG A 42 -14.78 0.10 31.14
N GLN A 43 -15.52 -0.96 31.37
CA GLN A 43 -15.05 -2.06 32.25
C GLN A 43 -13.84 -2.76 31.61
N ALA A 44 -13.87 -2.96 30.29
CA ALA A 44 -12.75 -3.55 29.55
C ALA A 44 -11.47 -2.72 29.71
N LEU A 45 -11.52 -1.41 29.50
CA LEU A 45 -10.38 -0.50 29.72
C LEU A 45 -9.84 -0.58 31.16
N ASN A 46 -10.74 -0.60 32.14
CA ASN A 46 -10.32 -0.71 33.55
C ASN A 46 -9.59 -2.02 33.84
N ILE A 47 -10.00 -3.14 33.21
CA ILE A 47 -9.30 -4.42 33.33
C ILE A 47 -7.91 -4.31 32.69
N LEU A 48 -7.81 -3.79 31.48
CA LEU A 48 -6.53 -3.65 30.77
C LEU A 48 -5.53 -2.74 31.51
N ARG A 49 -6.02 -1.65 32.09
CA ARG A 49 -5.19 -0.71 32.89
C ARG A 49 -4.67 -1.28 34.20
N ARG A 50 -5.43 -2.20 34.83
CA ARG A 50 -5.09 -2.79 36.15
C ARG A 50 -4.17 -4.00 36.05
N GLU A 51 -4.21 -4.74 34.95
CA GLU A 51 -3.48 -6.00 34.82
C GLU A 51 -2.09 -5.83 34.18
N ILE A 52 -1.24 -4.98 34.79
CA ILE A 52 0.14 -4.75 34.34
C ILE A 52 0.98 -6.05 34.35
N HIS A 53 0.63 -7.04 35.20
CA HIS A 53 1.39 -8.28 35.36
C HIS A 53 0.81 -9.52 34.65
N LYS A 54 -0.43 -9.45 34.13
CA LYS A 54 -1.04 -10.52 33.31
C LYS A 54 -1.61 -9.90 32.04
N LYS A 55 -0.77 -9.83 31.04
CA LYS A 55 -1.13 -9.23 29.74
C LYS A 55 -2.29 -10.00 29.10
N ILE A 56 -3.35 -9.28 28.70
CA ILE A 56 -4.38 -9.80 27.80
C ILE A 56 -3.78 -9.85 26.40
N ASP A 57 -3.88 -10.99 25.73
CA ASP A 57 -3.38 -11.20 24.38
C ASP A 57 -4.43 -10.89 23.32
N ILE A 58 -5.69 -11.35 23.56
CA ILE A 58 -6.80 -11.21 22.60
C ILE A 58 -8.04 -10.68 23.30
N VAL A 59 -8.66 -9.65 22.73
CA VAL A 59 -9.96 -9.13 23.14
C VAL A 59 -11.01 -9.54 22.11
N ILE A 60 -12.10 -10.17 22.54
CA ILE A 60 -13.29 -10.39 21.73
C ILE A 60 -14.31 -9.33 22.13
N CYS A 61 -14.66 -8.42 21.20
CA CYS A 61 -15.44 -7.23 21.50
C CYS A 61 -16.69 -7.13 20.64
N ASP A 62 -17.84 -6.97 21.28
CA ASP A 62 -19.04 -6.48 20.60
C ASP A 62 -18.91 -5.00 20.28
N LEU A 63 -19.53 -4.58 19.19
CA LEU A 63 -19.59 -3.16 18.80
C LEU A 63 -20.72 -2.41 19.47
N ASN A 64 -21.85 -3.05 19.71
CA ASN A 64 -23.05 -2.36 20.18
C ASN A 64 -23.31 -2.62 21.68
N MET A 65 -22.70 -1.80 22.52
CA MET A 65 -22.78 -1.89 23.98
C MET A 65 -23.16 -0.57 24.61
N PRO A 66 -23.83 -0.58 25.78
CA PRO A 66 -24.16 0.64 26.52
C PRO A 66 -22.95 1.29 27.19
N GLU A 67 -23.04 2.55 27.58
CA GLU A 67 -22.06 3.40 28.26
C GLU A 67 -20.81 3.73 27.42
N MET A 68 -20.09 2.74 26.96
CA MET A 68 -18.96 2.84 26.04
C MET A 68 -19.09 1.71 25.03
N ASP A 69 -19.41 2.05 23.80
CA ASP A 69 -19.54 1.13 22.70
C ASP A 69 -18.16 0.60 22.21
N GLY A 70 -18.20 -0.38 21.29
CA GLY A 70 -16.98 -0.98 20.80
C GLY A 70 -16.10 -0.02 19.99
N MET A 71 -16.70 0.99 19.32
CA MET A 71 -15.96 2.00 18.56
C MET A 71 -15.18 2.94 19.46
N GLU A 72 -15.86 3.45 20.52
CA GLU A 72 -15.22 4.30 21.52
C GLU A 72 -14.15 3.54 22.28
N PHE A 73 -14.41 2.26 22.58
CA PHE A 73 -13.41 1.39 23.21
C PHE A 73 -12.15 1.20 22.34
N LEU A 74 -12.31 0.94 21.02
CA LEU A 74 -11.20 0.83 20.09
C LEU A 74 -10.40 2.14 20.03
N ARG A 75 -11.05 3.29 19.95
CA ARG A 75 -10.38 4.60 19.97
C ARG A 75 -9.49 4.75 21.21
N HIS A 76 -10.02 4.46 22.40
CA HIS A 76 -9.22 4.54 23.63
C HIS A 76 -8.06 3.56 23.69
N LEU A 77 -8.21 2.35 23.11
CA LEU A 77 -7.10 1.41 23.00
C LEU A 77 -5.95 1.96 22.17
N GLY A 78 -6.25 2.64 21.06
CA GLY A 78 -5.25 3.30 20.23
C GLY A 78 -4.59 4.48 20.93
N GLU A 79 -5.39 5.39 21.53
CA GLU A 79 -4.89 6.56 22.27
C GLU A 79 -3.96 6.16 23.45
N GLU A 80 -4.27 5.04 24.11
CA GLU A 80 -3.48 4.51 25.24
C GLU A 80 -2.37 3.55 24.80
N GLN A 81 -2.19 3.33 23.51
CA GLN A 81 -1.20 2.39 22.95
C GLN A 81 -1.28 0.99 23.60
N GLN A 82 -2.50 0.52 23.85
CA GLN A 82 -2.73 -0.80 24.43
C GLN A 82 -2.48 -1.90 23.40
N HIS A 83 -1.42 -2.66 23.62
CA HIS A 83 -0.95 -3.70 22.70
C HIS A 83 -1.73 -5.00 22.86
N VAL A 84 -2.95 -5.04 22.36
CA VAL A 84 -3.82 -6.21 22.35
C VAL A 84 -4.33 -6.49 20.94
N SER A 85 -4.61 -7.75 20.64
CA SER A 85 -5.24 -8.12 19.38
C SER A 85 -6.75 -8.19 19.53
N ILE A 86 -7.52 -7.74 18.54
CA ILE A 86 -8.96 -7.61 18.63
C ILE A 86 -9.65 -8.58 17.67
N ILE A 87 -10.68 -9.27 18.14
CA ILE A 87 -11.70 -9.94 17.33
C ILE A 87 -13.01 -9.19 17.54
N ILE A 88 -13.60 -8.67 16.49
CA ILE A 88 -14.88 -7.97 16.56
C ILE A 88 -16.02 -8.96 16.37
N THR A 89 -17.05 -8.88 17.22
CA THR A 89 -18.32 -9.58 17.04
C THR A 89 -19.43 -8.57 16.77
N SER A 90 -20.25 -8.79 15.75
CA SER A 90 -21.30 -7.80 15.41
C SER A 90 -22.43 -8.44 14.61
N SER A 91 -23.64 -7.87 14.77
CA SER A 91 -24.80 -8.10 13.92
C SER A 91 -25.00 -7.01 12.85
N LEU A 92 -24.06 -6.06 12.73
CA LEU A 92 -24.13 -4.93 11.81
C LEU A 92 -23.77 -5.34 10.37
N ASP A 93 -24.19 -4.53 9.41
CA ASP A 93 -23.97 -4.81 8.01
C ASP A 93 -22.46 -4.75 7.62
N LYS A 94 -22.12 -5.37 6.50
CA LYS A 94 -20.75 -5.54 6.04
C LYS A 94 -20.02 -4.19 5.84
N LYS A 95 -20.74 -3.15 5.34
CA LYS A 95 -20.14 -1.83 5.07
C LYS A 95 -19.69 -1.13 6.36
N LEU A 96 -20.52 -1.20 7.43
CA LEU A 96 -20.16 -0.61 8.70
C LEU A 96 -18.99 -1.35 9.36
N ILE A 97 -18.98 -2.67 9.27
CA ILE A 97 -17.88 -3.49 9.78
C ILE A 97 -16.55 -3.18 9.05
N ASP A 98 -16.59 -2.89 7.74
CA ASP A 98 -15.39 -2.49 6.98
C ASP A 98 -14.86 -1.12 7.43
N SER A 99 -15.74 -0.20 7.78
CA SER A 99 -15.37 1.09 8.39
C SER A 99 -14.67 0.93 9.74
N VAL A 100 -15.13 -0.03 10.56
CA VAL A 100 -14.46 -0.38 11.83
C VAL A 100 -13.05 -0.91 11.60
N GLY A 101 -12.87 -1.74 10.57
CA GLY A 101 -11.56 -2.26 10.19
C GLY A 101 -10.58 -1.12 9.80
N LYS A 102 -11.05 -0.17 9.00
CA LYS A 102 -10.26 1.02 8.65
C LYS A 102 -9.88 1.85 9.87
N MET A 103 -10.83 2.11 10.77
CA MET A 103 -10.58 2.85 12.01
C MET A 103 -9.57 2.14 12.92
N ALA A 104 -9.69 0.80 13.08
CA ALA A 104 -8.74 0.03 13.86
C ALA A 104 -7.31 0.15 13.30
N ASN A 105 -7.15 0.09 11.98
CA ASN A 105 -5.85 0.29 11.33
C ASN A 105 -5.29 1.70 11.56
N MET A 106 -6.14 2.74 11.54
CA MET A 106 -5.72 4.13 11.79
C MET A 106 -5.23 4.37 13.22
N HIS A 107 -5.76 3.63 14.16
CA HIS A 107 -5.34 3.65 15.57
C HIS A 107 -4.26 2.60 15.89
N GLU A 108 -3.64 1.99 14.87
CA GLU A 108 -2.61 0.96 15.00
C GLU A 108 -3.05 -0.26 15.84
N ILE A 109 -4.36 -0.55 15.86
CA ILE A 109 -4.94 -1.67 16.59
C ILE A 109 -4.89 -2.92 15.73
N GLN A 110 -4.32 -4.00 16.28
CA GLN A 110 -4.27 -5.28 15.60
C GLN A 110 -5.65 -5.95 15.55
N LEU A 111 -6.34 -5.84 14.43
CA LEU A 111 -7.58 -6.56 14.17
C LEU A 111 -7.28 -7.95 13.59
N LEU A 112 -7.57 -9.02 14.36
CA LEU A 112 -7.41 -10.40 13.89
C LEU A 112 -8.51 -10.81 12.92
N GLY A 113 -9.67 -10.20 13.04
CA GLY A 113 -10.81 -10.47 12.17
C GLY A 113 -12.16 -10.12 12.81
N LYS A 114 -13.20 -10.47 12.10
CA LYS A 114 -14.60 -10.18 12.44
C LYS A 114 -15.41 -11.48 12.41
N ILE A 115 -16.36 -11.60 13.33
CA ILE A 115 -17.31 -12.69 13.41
C ILE A 115 -18.71 -12.10 13.40
N GLU A 116 -19.50 -12.48 12.41
CA GLU A 116 -20.92 -12.16 12.38
C GLU A 116 -21.67 -12.99 13.45
N LYS A 117 -22.54 -12.35 14.23
CA LYS A 117 -23.35 -13.06 15.22
C LYS A 117 -24.42 -13.93 14.54
N PRO A 118 -24.63 -15.17 14.99
CA PRO A 118 -24.13 -15.78 16.22
C PRO A 118 -22.67 -16.26 16.12
N VAL A 119 -21.89 -16.00 17.16
CA VAL A 119 -20.50 -16.47 17.27
C VAL A 119 -20.48 -18.01 17.27
N THR A 120 -19.55 -18.60 16.52
CA THR A 120 -19.37 -20.05 16.45
C THR A 120 -17.97 -20.49 16.90
N PRO A 121 -17.82 -21.67 17.53
CA PRO A 121 -16.53 -22.19 17.95
C PRO A 121 -15.52 -22.31 16.78
N SER A 122 -16.01 -22.66 15.58
CA SER A 122 -15.18 -22.79 14.38
C SER A 122 -14.60 -21.44 13.93
N ALA A 123 -15.42 -20.37 13.93
CA ALA A 123 -14.97 -19.03 13.58
C ALA A 123 -13.94 -18.51 14.58
N LEU A 124 -14.18 -18.65 15.88
CA LEU A 124 -13.22 -18.29 16.93
C LEU A 124 -11.90 -19.05 16.76
N LYS A 125 -11.98 -20.39 16.59
CA LYS A 125 -10.80 -21.23 16.40
C LYS A 125 -9.98 -20.80 15.19
N THR A 126 -10.61 -20.47 14.07
CA THR A 126 -9.93 -20.01 12.84
C THR A 126 -9.12 -18.75 13.10
N LEU A 127 -9.72 -17.71 13.67
CA LEU A 127 -9.04 -16.43 13.94
C LEU A 127 -7.95 -16.57 15.01
N ILE A 128 -8.21 -17.33 16.09
CA ILE A 128 -7.20 -17.59 17.12
C ILE A 128 -6.04 -18.40 16.56
N SER A 129 -6.31 -19.38 15.67
CA SER A 129 -5.25 -20.15 15.01
C SER A 129 -4.34 -19.30 14.14
N GLN A 130 -4.86 -18.27 13.50
CA GLN A 130 -4.07 -17.29 12.74
C GLN A 130 -3.11 -16.52 13.67
N TYR A 131 -3.52 -16.21 14.89
CA TYR A 131 -2.67 -15.58 15.91
C TYR A 131 -1.53 -16.51 16.39
N ILE A 132 -1.80 -17.83 16.47
CA ILE A 132 -0.86 -18.83 16.98
C ILE A 132 0.09 -19.35 15.89
N ALA A 133 -0.27 -19.27 14.59
CA ALA A 133 0.49 -19.87 13.49
C ALA A 133 1.96 -19.37 13.47
N PRO A 134 2.95 -20.27 13.24
CA PRO A 134 4.34 -19.91 13.09
C PRO A 134 4.50 -19.02 11.84
N GLY A 135 4.77 -17.75 12.03
CA GLY A 135 4.83 -16.73 10.97
C GLY A 135 3.84 -15.58 11.15
N ASN A 136 2.78 -15.76 11.91
CA ASN A 136 1.89 -14.67 12.29
C ASN A 136 2.36 -14.09 13.64
N LYS A 137 3.26 -13.13 13.56
CA LYS A 137 3.83 -12.42 14.72
C LYS A 137 2.82 -11.44 15.30
N GLY A 138 1.71 -11.91 15.85
CA GLY A 138 0.78 -11.13 16.65
C GLY A 138 1.39 -10.51 17.91
N ARG A 139 2.66 -10.75 18.14
CA ARG A 139 3.44 -10.19 19.26
C ARG A 139 4.50 -9.18 18.85
N GLN A 140 4.69 -8.92 17.55
CA GLN A 140 5.79 -8.09 17.04
C GLN A 140 5.38 -6.96 16.07
N GLN A 141 4.09 -6.76 15.78
CA GLN A 141 3.66 -5.67 14.90
C GLN A 141 3.29 -4.37 15.63
N ILE A 142 3.59 -4.27 16.90
CA ILE A 142 3.49 -3.01 17.64
C ILE A 142 4.87 -2.53 18.12
N ILE A 143 5.91 -3.17 17.68
CA ILE A 143 7.24 -2.57 17.65
C ILE A 143 7.59 -2.58 16.17
N ALA A 144 7.46 -1.45 15.50
CA ALA A 144 7.86 -1.21 14.13
C ALA A 144 7.61 -2.45 13.24
N GLN A 145 7.05 -2.30 12.07
CA GLN A 145 7.37 -3.19 10.96
C GLN A 145 8.90 -3.26 10.94
N SER A 146 9.48 -4.13 11.78
CA SER A 146 10.91 -4.34 11.74
C SER A 146 11.13 -5.00 10.40
N SER A 147 11.59 -4.22 9.42
CA SER A 147 12.24 -4.74 8.24
C SER A 147 13.04 -5.97 8.69
N PRO A 148 13.00 -7.09 7.98
CA PRO A 148 13.88 -8.23 8.27
C PRO A 148 15.36 -7.81 8.19
N PHE A 149 15.63 -6.58 7.77
CA PHE A 149 16.92 -5.96 7.60
C PHE A 149 17.10 -4.79 8.56
N THR A 150 18.30 -4.62 9.07
CA THR A 150 18.69 -3.47 9.88
C THR A 150 18.82 -2.21 9.00
N LEU A 151 18.66 -1.03 9.60
CA LEU A 151 18.91 0.24 8.91
C LEU A 151 20.32 0.29 8.30
N PHE A 152 21.31 -0.27 9.00
CA PHE A 152 22.70 -0.32 8.53
C PHE A 152 22.83 -1.13 7.22
N GLU A 153 22.21 -2.32 7.16
CA GLU A 153 22.21 -3.16 5.95
C GLU A 153 21.52 -2.47 4.78
N ILE A 154 20.40 -1.80 5.02
CA ILE A 154 19.67 -1.06 4.00
C ILE A 154 20.50 0.12 3.47
N LEU A 155 21.11 0.91 4.36
CA LEU A 155 21.98 2.03 3.97
C LEU A 155 23.22 1.57 3.22
N ASP A 156 23.78 0.43 3.61
CA ASP A 156 24.89 -0.19 2.86
C ASP A 156 24.44 -0.64 1.48
N GLY A 157 23.26 -1.26 1.36
CA GLY A 157 22.63 -1.63 0.09
C GLY A 157 22.44 -0.43 -0.85
N VAL A 158 21.99 0.72 -0.32
CA VAL A 158 21.86 1.98 -1.09
C VAL A 158 23.25 2.47 -1.55
N ARG A 159 24.21 2.56 -0.63
CA ARG A 159 25.59 3.03 -0.93
C ARG A 159 26.32 2.14 -1.93
N SER A 160 26.15 0.84 -1.78
CA SER A 160 26.74 -0.19 -2.66
C SER A 160 25.99 -0.35 -3.98
N LYS A 161 24.97 0.52 -4.23
CA LYS A 161 24.14 0.50 -5.44
C LYS A 161 23.48 -0.86 -5.73
N GLN A 162 23.14 -1.61 -4.67
CA GLN A 162 22.44 -2.89 -4.80
C GLN A 162 20.94 -2.72 -5.08
N ILE A 163 20.42 -1.49 -4.98
CA ILE A 163 19.02 -1.20 -5.30
C ILE A 163 18.91 -0.81 -6.77
N GLU A 164 18.11 -1.60 -7.49
CA GLU A 164 17.92 -1.47 -8.93
C GLU A 164 16.49 -1.06 -9.27
N PRO A 165 16.30 -0.23 -10.31
CA PRO A 165 14.98 0.08 -10.84
C PRO A 165 14.42 -1.12 -11.61
N PHE A 166 13.17 -1.47 -11.32
CA PHE A 166 12.32 -2.29 -12.17
C PHE A 166 11.27 -1.40 -12.80
N TYR A 167 10.96 -1.62 -14.05
CA TYR A 167 10.11 -0.79 -14.88
C TYR A 167 8.78 -1.49 -15.11
N GLN A 168 7.68 -0.82 -14.77
CA GLN A 168 6.34 -1.30 -15.09
C GLN A 168 5.71 -0.40 -16.16
N PRO A 169 5.29 -0.95 -17.31
CA PRO A 169 4.79 -0.16 -18.42
C PRO A 169 3.46 0.54 -18.08
N LYS A 170 3.36 1.81 -18.49
CA LYS A 170 2.14 2.60 -18.56
C LYS A 170 1.69 2.66 -20.04
N VAL A 171 0.44 2.30 -20.31
CA VAL A 171 -0.09 2.15 -21.67
C VAL A 171 -1.27 3.09 -21.87
N SER A 172 -1.29 3.81 -22.98
CA SER A 172 -2.45 4.58 -23.42
C SER A 172 -3.62 3.64 -23.69
N ILE A 173 -4.76 3.90 -23.05
CA ILE A 173 -5.95 3.05 -23.21
C ILE A 173 -6.56 3.19 -24.62
N GLU A 174 -6.36 4.33 -25.26
CA GLU A 174 -6.87 4.64 -26.59
C GLU A 174 -6.05 3.94 -27.69
N SER A 175 -4.71 4.15 -27.69
CA SER A 175 -3.83 3.63 -28.74
C SER A 175 -3.27 2.25 -28.45
N GLY A 176 -3.21 1.82 -27.18
CA GLY A 176 -2.51 0.60 -26.76
C GLY A 176 -0.99 0.74 -26.75
N GLU A 177 -0.45 1.93 -27.00
CA GLU A 177 0.99 2.17 -27.03
C GLU A 177 1.57 2.38 -25.62
N VAL A 178 2.81 1.96 -25.43
CA VAL A 178 3.56 2.25 -24.19
C VAL A 178 3.99 3.71 -24.21
N ILE A 179 3.44 4.51 -23.29
CA ILE A 179 3.70 5.96 -23.19
C ILE A 179 4.63 6.31 -22.04
N GLY A 180 4.85 5.37 -21.13
CA GLY A 180 5.70 5.58 -19.96
C GLY A 180 6.00 4.30 -19.21
N ALA A 181 6.75 4.45 -18.12
CA ALA A 181 6.97 3.39 -17.14
C ALA A 181 7.09 3.96 -15.74
N GLU A 182 6.58 3.26 -14.76
CA GLU A 182 6.87 3.51 -13.35
C GLU A 182 8.14 2.77 -12.93
N VAL A 183 8.99 3.46 -12.18
CA VAL A 183 10.21 2.92 -11.59
C VAL A 183 9.95 2.46 -10.17
N LEU A 184 10.08 1.16 -9.98
CA LEU A 184 9.87 0.49 -8.71
C LEU A 184 11.19 -0.05 -8.18
N ALA A 185 11.61 0.40 -7.00
CA ALA A 185 12.85 -0.05 -6.38
C ALA A 185 12.81 -1.55 -6.08
N ARG A 186 13.92 -2.24 -6.34
CA ARG A 186 14.15 -3.64 -5.95
C ARG A 186 15.55 -3.76 -5.37
N TRP A 187 15.67 -4.29 -4.18
CA TRP A 187 16.98 -4.52 -3.60
C TRP A 187 17.50 -5.90 -4.04
N ILE A 188 18.56 -5.90 -4.82
CA ILE A 188 19.21 -7.11 -5.28
C ILE A 188 20.23 -7.54 -4.24
N HIS A 189 19.73 -8.23 -3.22
CA HIS A 189 20.55 -8.62 -2.08
C HIS A 189 21.39 -9.87 -2.38
N PRO A 190 22.71 -9.88 -2.07
CA PRO A 190 23.60 -11.00 -2.44
C PRO A 190 23.17 -12.36 -1.87
N GLN A 191 22.53 -12.37 -0.70
CA GLN A 191 22.14 -13.60 0.00
C GLN A 191 20.63 -13.89 -0.06
N HIS A 192 19.78 -12.86 -0.24
CA HIS A 192 18.31 -12.97 -0.17
C HIS A 192 17.61 -12.78 -1.52
N GLY A 193 18.39 -12.56 -2.60
CA GLY A 193 17.83 -12.33 -3.93
C GLY A 193 17.11 -10.98 -4.05
N VAL A 194 16.00 -10.95 -4.77
CA VAL A 194 15.23 -9.72 -5.01
C VAL A 194 14.28 -9.43 -3.84
N ILE A 195 14.50 -8.32 -3.15
CA ILE A 195 13.71 -7.87 -1.99
C ILE A 195 12.76 -6.75 -2.41
N SER A 196 11.49 -6.88 -1.98
CA SER A 196 10.43 -5.88 -2.23
C SER A 196 10.66 -4.57 -1.45
N PRO A 197 10.22 -3.42 -1.99
CA PRO A 197 10.30 -2.11 -1.32
C PRO A 197 9.64 -2.08 0.06
N ASP A 198 8.56 -2.80 0.28
CA ASP A 198 7.87 -2.88 1.59
C ASP A 198 8.79 -3.34 2.74
N ALA A 199 9.86 -4.04 2.42
CA ALA A 199 10.79 -4.54 3.41
C ALA A 199 11.83 -3.51 3.87
N PHE A 200 12.04 -2.40 3.14
CA PHE A 200 13.12 -1.46 3.45
C PHE A 200 12.74 0.03 3.35
N ILE A 201 11.78 0.43 2.51
CA ILE A 201 11.38 1.84 2.37
C ILE A 201 10.83 2.41 3.68
N PRO A 202 9.89 1.74 4.41
CA PRO A 202 9.35 2.30 5.64
C PRO A 202 10.42 2.63 6.69
N LEU A 203 11.48 1.83 6.79
CA LEU A 203 12.56 2.08 7.74
C LEU A 203 13.45 3.26 7.31
N LEU A 204 13.66 3.45 6.00
CA LEU A 204 14.37 4.62 5.49
C LEU A 204 13.59 5.92 5.75
N GLU A 205 12.27 5.90 5.57
CA GLU A 205 11.40 7.05 5.84
C GLU A 205 11.37 7.38 7.34
N GLN A 206 11.10 6.41 8.19
CA GLN A 206 11.07 6.59 9.66
C GLN A 206 12.40 7.12 10.21
N SER A 207 13.51 6.72 9.62
CA SER A 207 14.84 7.17 10.03
C SER A 207 15.31 8.48 9.37
N GLY A 208 14.50 9.07 8.48
CA GLY A 208 14.86 10.27 7.71
C GLY A 208 16.00 10.06 6.68
N ASN A 209 16.25 8.81 6.27
CA ASN A 209 17.34 8.47 5.35
C ASN A 209 16.87 8.12 3.92
N ILE A 210 15.63 8.42 3.58
CA ILE A 210 15.02 8.07 2.28
C ILE A 210 15.67 8.80 1.09
N ASP A 211 16.23 9.98 1.29
CA ASP A 211 16.84 10.79 0.22
C ASP A 211 17.88 10.03 -0.58
N GLY A 212 18.74 9.26 0.11
CA GLY A 212 19.77 8.46 -0.57
C GLY A 212 19.19 7.50 -1.61
N LEU A 213 18.07 6.86 -1.29
CA LEU A 213 17.34 5.98 -2.20
C LEU A 213 16.65 6.79 -3.31
N THR A 214 15.96 7.87 -2.97
CA THR A 214 15.24 8.73 -3.93
C THR A 214 16.19 9.22 -5.02
N PHE A 215 17.35 9.76 -4.65
CA PHE A 215 18.31 10.26 -5.64
C PHE A 215 18.99 9.14 -6.44
N LEU A 216 19.29 8.00 -5.83
CA LEU A 216 19.80 6.82 -6.55
C LEU A 216 18.81 6.35 -7.62
N MET A 217 17.51 6.26 -7.28
CA MET A 217 16.47 5.85 -8.22
C MET A 217 16.28 6.89 -9.32
N LEU A 218 16.31 8.18 -8.99
CA LEU A 218 16.19 9.27 -9.98
C LEU A 218 17.36 9.27 -10.97
N GLU A 219 18.60 9.11 -10.51
CA GLU A 219 19.79 9.01 -11.38
C GLU A 219 19.67 7.85 -12.36
N LYS A 220 19.30 6.67 -11.86
CA LYS A 220 19.13 5.47 -12.69
C LYS A 220 17.96 5.61 -13.66
N ALA A 221 16.84 6.18 -13.21
CA ALA A 221 15.65 6.44 -14.02
C ALA A 221 15.94 7.43 -15.17
N ALA A 222 16.60 8.56 -14.88
CA ALA A 222 16.97 9.55 -15.89
C ALA A 222 17.96 8.95 -16.92
N SER A 223 18.93 8.16 -16.48
CA SER A 223 19.86 7.47 -17.37
C SER A 223 19.16 6.46 -18.28
N ALA A 224 18.22 5.69 -17.75
CA ALA A 224 17.40 4.75 -18.51
C ALA A 224 16.48 5.47 -19.51
N CYS A 225 15.84 6.57 -19.11
CA CYS A 225 15.02 7.40 -19.98
C CYS A 225 15.81 7.87 -21.21
N LYS A 226 17.02 8.38 -21.00
CA LYS A 226 17.92 8.77 -22.10
C LYS A 226 18.26 7.58 -23.01
N MET A 227 18.51 6.41 -22.45
CA MET A 227 18.76 5.19 -23.22
C MET A 227 17.55 4.81 -24.07
N PHE A 228 16.33 4.86 -23.53
CA PHE A 228 15.10 4.57 -24.29
C PHE A 228 14.95 5.54 -25.44
N HIS A 229 15.11 6.85 -25.20
CA HIS A 229 15.04 7.87 -26.25
C HIS A 229 16.09 7.69 -27.32
N SER A 230 17.33 7.32 -26.96
CA SER A 230 18.40 7.05 -27.94
C SER A 230 18.09 5.84 -28.85
N LYS A 231 17.21 4.96 -28.44
CA LYS A 231 16.70 3.82 -29.19
C LYS A 231 15.38 4.09 -29.93
N GLY A 232 14.89 5.33 -29.86
CA GLY A 232 13.65 5.75 -30.53
C GLY A 232 12.36 5.60 -29.72
N PHE A 233 12.44 5.18 -28.46
CA PHE A 233 11.30 5.06 -27.55
C PHE A 233 11.13 6.32 -26.70
N TYR A 234 10.32 7.27 -27.15
CA TYR A 234 10.08 8.56 -26.46
C TYR A 234 8.99 8.42 -25.39
N ILE A 235 9.34 7.72 -24.31
CA ILE A 235 8.46 7.48 -23.18
C ILE A 235 8.86 8.31 -21.96
N SER A 236 7.90 8.60 -21.07
CA SER A 236 8.14 9.24 -19.78
C SER A 236 8.42 8.23 -18.70
N ILE A 237 9.20 8.61 -17.68
CA ILE A 237 9.53 7.74 -16.54
C ILE A 237 9.02 8.38 -15.26
N SER A 238 8.24 7.62 -14.50
CA SER A 238 7.72 8.01 -13.19
C SER A 238 8.63 7.51 -12.06
N VAL A 239 8.90 8.39 -11.10
CA VAL A 239 9.76 8.10 -9.93
C VAL A 239 9.05 8.55 -8.67
N ASN A 240 8.97 7.68 -7.69
CA ASN A 240 8.38 7.95 -6.39
C ASN A 240 9.22 8.96 -5.59
N LEU A 241 8.57 9.98 -5.03
CA LEU A 241 9.14 11.03 -4.20
C LEU A 241 8.53 10.98 -2.81
N SER A 242 9.36 10.70 -1.78
CA SER A 242 8.88 10.67 -0.40
C SER A 242 8.57 12.07 0.14
N LEU A 243 7.58 12.13 1.01
CA LEU A 243 7.22 13.32 1.80
C LEU A 243 8.33 13.93 2.59
N VAL A 244 9.11 13.05 3.24
CA VAL A 244 10.22 13.46 4.09
C VAL A 244 11.20 14.34 3.31
N SER A 245 11.36 14.05 2.01
CA SER A 245 12.24 14.83 1.12
C SER A 245 11.69 16.23 0.80
N LEU A 246 10.37 16.43 0.81
CA LEU A 246 9.75 17.73 0.45
C LEU A 246 10.01 18.86 1.44
N ASP A 247 10.47 18.56 2.64
CA ASP A 247 10.84 19.57 3.65
C ASP A 247 12.22 20.23 3.36
N ASP A 248 13.08 19.60 2.53
CA ASP A 248 14.34 20.20 2.08
C ASP A 248 14.07 21.30 1.04
N THR A 249 14.33 22.55 1.40
CA THR A 249 14.16 23.70 0.50
C THR A 249 15.04 23.66 -0.76
N ASN A 250 16.10 22.85 -0.78
CA ASN A 250 17.00 22.67 -1.93
C ASN A 250 16.60 21.46 -2.80
N LEU A 251 15.54 20.74 -2.45
CA LEU A 251 15.15 19.51 -3.13
C LEU A 251 14.95 19.72 -4.63
N ALA A 252 14.19 20.76 -5.00
CA ALA A 252 13.93 21.07 -6.41
C ALA A 252 15.22 21.29 -7.21
N ASP A 253 16.18 22.04 -6.66
CA ASP A 253 17.45 22.31 -7.34
C ASP A 253 18.28 21.04 -7.52
N ARG A 254 18.31 20.18 -6.51
CA ARG A 254 18.99 18.87 -6.55
C ARG A 254 18.39 17.95 -7.63
N ILE A 255 17.06 17.82 -7.66
CA ILE A 255 16.35 17.02 -8.67
C ILE A 255 16.63 17.55 -10.09
N ILE A 256 16.50 18.88 -10.30
CA ILE A 256 16.77 19.53 -11.59
C ILE A 256 18.21 19.25 -12.04
N GLN A 257 19.18 19.34 -11.14
CA GLN A 257 20.58 19.10 -11.45
C GLN A 257 20.82 17.64 -11.87
N VAL A 258 20.22 16.66 -11.19
CA VAL A 258 20.36 15.23 -11.53
C VAL A 258 19.83 14.96 -12.94
N VAL A 259 18.62 15.42 -13.25
CA VAL A 259 17.98 15.17 -14.54
C VAL A 259 18.74 15.87 -15.68
N LYS A 260 19.15 17.12 -15.48
CA LYS A 260 19.99 17.84 -16.46
C LYS A 260 21.35 17.17 -16.68
N SER A 261 21.98 16.67 -15.61
CA SER A 261 23.28 15.98 -15.71
C SER A 261 23.17 14.65 -16.48
N ALA A 262 22.04 13.98 -16.42
CA ALA A 262 21.75 12.81 -17.24
C ALA A 262 21.50 13.18 -18.72
N GLY A 263 21.22 14.45 -19.03
CA GLY A 263 20.96 14.94 -20.39
C GLY A 263 19.61 14.51 -20.93
N ILE A 264 18.60 14.52 -20.05
CA ILE A 264 17.17 14.31 -20.38
C ILE A 264 16.38 15.57 -20.03
N GLU A 265 15.35 15.88 -20.82
CA GLU A 265 14.48 17.01 -20.52
C GLU A 265 13.54 16.69 -19.37
N PRO A 266 13.27 17.64 -18.45
CA PRO A 266 12.42 17.44 -17.28
C PRO A 266 11.02 16.92 -17.59
N GLU A 267 10.44 17.25 -18.74
CA GLU A 267 9.11 16.83 -19.20
C GLU A 267 8.94 15.30 -19.35
N HIS A 268 10.05 14.58 -19.44
CA HIS A 268 10.06 13.12 -19.52
C HIS A 268 10.20 12.43 -18.15
N ILE A 269 10.29 13.20 -17.07
CA ILE A 269 10.31 12.70 -15.69
C ILE A 269 9.04 13.14 -14.97
N ILE A 270 8.32 12.16 -14.42
CA ILE A 270 7.12 12.36 -13.60
C ILE A 270 7.50 12.01 -12.16
N LEU A 271 7.24 12.92 -11.24
CA LEU A 271 7.46 12.68 -9.81
C LEU A 271 6.14 12.29 -9.16
N GLU A 272 6.08 11.09 -8.58
CA GLU A 272 4.89 10.54 -7.96
C GLU A 272 4.92 10.80 -6.45
N ILE A 273 3.85 11.33 -5.92
CA ILE A 273 3.72 11.76 -4.52
C ILE A 273 2.42 11.17 -3.99
N THR A 274 2.48 10.47 -2.88
CA THR A 274 1.28 9.88 -2.27
C THR A 274 0.28 10.95 -1.84
N GLU A 275 -1.00 10.62 -1.85
CA GLU A 275 -2.09 11.50 -1.44
C GLU A 275 -1.87 12.10 -0.04
N SER A 276 -1.45 11.29 0.92
CA SER A 276 -1.14 11.71 2.30
C SER A 276 0.04 12.69 2.37
N ALA A 277 0.92 12.62 1.39
CA ALA A 277 2.11 13.45 1.23
C ALA A 277 1.79 14.92 1.05
N ALA A 278 0.75 15.23 0.35
CA ALA A 278 0.31 16.59 0.13
C ALA A 278 -0.18 17.33 1.41
N MET A 279 -0.21 16.65 2.56
CA MET A 279 -0.83 17.12 3.80
C MET A 279 0.10 17.76 4.82
N THR A 280 1.42 17.51 4.76
CA THR A 280 2.40 17.99 5.74
C THR A 280 3.15 19.23 5.25
N ASN A 281 3.58 20.07 6.14
CA ASN A 281 4.36 21.33 5.98
C ASN A 281 4.18 22.07 4.64
N ILE A 282 2.99 22.61 4.43
CA ILE A 282 2.41 23.04 3.15
C ILE A 282 3.29 24.04 2.38
N ALA A 283 4.07 24.91 3.04
CA ALA A 283 4.77 26.00 2.35
C ALA A 283 5.99 25.52 1.55
N HIS A 284 6.91 24.78 2.17
CA HIS A 284 8.12 24.28 1.50
C HIS A 284 7.80 23.23 0.44
N SER A 285 6.85 22.34 0.75
CA SER A 285 6.39 21.33 -0.21
C SER A 285 5.77 21.97 -1.45
N LEU A 286 4.88 22.99 -1.27
CA LEU A 286 4.28 23.73 -2.38
C LEU A 286 5.33 24.48 -3.19
N GLU A 287 6.33 25.09 -2.56
CA GLU A 287 7.43 25.77 -3.24
C GLU A 287 8.21 24.79 -4.12
N ASN A 288 8.68 23.67 -3.55
CA ASN A 288 9.42 22.64 -4.30
C ASN A 288 8.61 22.12 -5.49
N LEU A 289 7.34 21.75 -5.27
CA LEU A 289 6.48 21.20 -6.32
C LEU A 289 6.19 22.23 -7.42
N ALA A 290 5.93 23.50 -7.04
CA ALA A 290 5.73 24.58 -8.00
C ALA A 290 7.00 24.82 -8.84
N ARG A 291 8.20 24.85 -8.21
CA ARG A 291 9.48 25.02 -8.91
C ARG A 291 9.75 23.87 -9.89
N LEU A 292 9.53 22.63 -9.46
CA LEU A 292 9.67 21.44 -10.34
C LEU A 292 8.71 21.53 -11.53
N ARG A 293 7.47 21.92 -11.29
CA ARG A 293 6.47 22.11 -12.35
C ARG A 293 6.84 23.21 -13.32
N MET A 294 7.35 24.35 -12.83
CA MET A 294 7.86 25.46 -13.66
C MET A 294 9.05 25.04 -14.54
N CYS A 295 9.85 24.08 -14.07
CA CYS A 295 10.97 23.50 -14.85
C CYS A 295 10.53 22.40 -15.84
N GLY A 296 9.23 22.08 -15.92
CA GLY A 296 8.68 21.14 -16.89
C GLY A 296 8.44 19.72 -16.38
N PHE A 297 8.78 19.39 -15.14
CA PHE A 297 8.52 18.06 -14.58
C PHE A 297 7.03 17.73 -14.56
N GLY A 298 6.66 16.45 -14.83
CA GLY A 298 5.36 15.91 -14.50
C GLY A 298 5.23 15.74 -12.98
N LEU A 299 4.04 16.02 -12.43
CA LEU A 299 3.69 15.71 -11.04
C LEU A 299 2.48 14.81 -11.03
N SER A 300 2.57 13.68 -10.35
CA SER A 300 1.49 12.70 -10.21
C SER A 300 1.08 12.53 -8.75
N ILE A 301 -0.23 12.48 -8.50
CA ILE A 301 -0.76 12.05 -7.21
C ILE A 301 -0.90 10.54 -7.25
N ASP A 302 -0.27 9.88 -6.30
CA ASP A 302 -0.32 8.43 -6.13
C ASP A 302 -1.31 8.01 -5.05
N ASP A 303 -1.82 6.77 -5.14
CA ASP A 303 -2.77 6.15 -4.20
C ASP A 303 -4.07 6.95 -4.00
N TYR A 304 -4.54 7.67 -5.04
CA TYR A 304 -5.73 8.51 -4.90
C TYR A 304 -6.97 7.72 -4.50
N GLY A 305 -7.61 8.20 -3.41
CA GLY A 305 -8.82 7.63 -2.83
C GLY A 305 -8.59 6.76 -1.60
N THR A 306 -7.34 6.45 -1.24
CA THR A 306 -7.00 5.67 -0.03
C THR A 306 -6.84 6.54 1.20
N GLY A 307 -6.64 7.85 1.04
CA GLY A 307 -6.38 8.84 2.09
C GLY A 307 -7.58 9.73 2.42
N TYR A 308 -7.32 10.73 3.25
CA TYR A 308 -8.27 11.78 3.67
C TYR A 308 -8.12 13.08 2.86
N SER A 309 -7.60 13.03 1.65
CA SER A 309 -7.39 14.27 0.90
C SER A 309 -8.69 14.97 0.61
N SER A 310 -8.77 16.21 1.01
CA SER A 310 -9.86 17.07 0.56
C SER A 310 -9.61 17.41 -0.93
N MET A 311 -10.65 17.41 -1.76
CA MET A 311 -10.61 17.94 -3.14
C MET A 311 -9.95 19.33 -3.22
N GLN A 312 -9.90 20.06 -2.12
CA GLN A 312 -9.26 21.37 -2.02
C GLN A 312 -7.74 21.29 -2.27
N GLN A 313 -7.09 20.18 -1.97
CA GLN A 313 -5.63 20.03 -2.18
C GLN A 313 -5.29 19.75 -3.64
N LEU A 314 -6.12 18.98 -4.34
CA LEU A 314 -6.00 18.77 -5.79
C LEU A 314 -5.98 20.11 -6.56
N THR A 315 -6.66 21.13 -6.03
CA THR A 315 -6.70 22.45 -6.67
C THR A 315 -5.54 23.37 -6.29
N ARG A 316 -4.73 23.03 -5.27
CA ARG A 316 -3.60 23.85 -4.79
C ARG A 316 -2.28 23.47 -5.41
N ILE A 317 -2.08 22.19 -5.71
CA ILE A 317 -0.84 21.67 -6.28
C ILE A 317 -1.06 21.46 -7.79
N PRO A 318 -0.15 21.93 -8.65
CA PRO A 318 -0.33 21.86 -10.10
C PRO A 318 -0.01 20.46 -10.65
N PHE A 319 -0.75 19.47 -10.24
CA PHE A 319 -0.61 18.10 -10.73
C PHE A 319 -0.93 17.99 -12.22
N SER A 320 -0.23 17.11 -12.91
CA SER A 320 -0.46 16.77 -14.31
C SER A 320 -1.08 15.37 -14.48
N GLU A 321 -1.00 14.53 -13.45
CA GLU A 321 -1.45 13.15 -13.46
C GLU A 321 -2.08 12.75 -12.13
N LEU A 322 -3.12 11.91 -12.17
CA LEU A 322 -3.82 11.33 -11.04
C LEU A 322 -3.84 9.82 -11.20
N LYS A 323 -3.22 9.09 -10.27
CA LYS A 323 -3.22 7.61 -10.24
C LYS A 323 -4.35 7.13 -9.34
N ILE A 324 -5.28 6.37 -9.91
CA ILE A 324 -6.41 5.78 -9.19
C ILE A 324 -5.95 4.43 -8.64
N ASP A 325 -5.97 4.31 -7.30
CA ASP A 325 -5.44 3.15 -6.60
C ASP A 325 -6.11 1.84 -7.01
N ARG A 326 -5.32 0.78 -7.02
CA ARG A 326 -5.72 -0.59 -7.33
C ARG A 326 -6.95 -1.06 -6.57
N SER A 327 -7.16 -0.63 -5.32
CA SER A 327 -8.30 -1.05 -4.51
C SER A 327 -9.65 -0.63 -5.09
N PHE A 328 -9.67 0.43 -5.92
CA PHE A 328 -10.86 0.87 -6.65
C PHE A 328 -10.96 0.23 -8.03
N VAL A 329 -9.81 -0.01 -8.67
CA VAL A 329 -9.72 -0.48 -10.07
C VAL A 329 -9.97 -1.98 -10.19
N LYS A 330 -9.51 -2.79 -9.24
CA LYS A 330 -9.50 -4.25 -9.34
C LYS A 330 -10.87 -4.86 -9.65
N ASP A 331 -11.93 -4.38 -9.02
CA ASP A 331 -13.29 -4.90 -9.16
C ASP A 331 -14.22 -3.90 -9.87
N VAL A 332 -13.68 -2.98 -10.67
CA VAL A 332 -14.42 -1.90 -11.34
C VAL A 332 -15.50 -2.42 -12.31
N SER A 333 -15.28 -3.59 -12.94
CA SER A 333 -16.24 -4.23 -13.82
C SER A 333 -17.41 -4.89 -13.12
N ASP A 334 -17.23 -5.35 -11.88
CA ASP A 334 -18.19 -6.21 -11.18
C ASP A 334 -18.86 -5.49 -9.99
N ASN A 335 -18.34 -4.34 -9.57
CA ASN A 335 -18.84 -3.59 -8.43
C ASN A 335 -19.32 -2.18 -8.85
N GLU A 336 -20.65 -2.01 -8.91
CA GLU A 336 -21.29 -0.74 -9.30
C GLU A 336 -20.82 0.46 -8.45
N ALA A 337 -20.61 0.28 -7.15
CA ALA A 337 -20.15 1.38 -6.30
C ALA A 337 -18.71 1.81 -6.63
N LEU A 338 -17.82 0.86 -6.92
CA LEU A 338 -16.46 1.15 -7.35
C LEU A 338 -16.46 1.77 -8.75
N HIS A 339 -17.29 1.27 -9.65
CA HIS A 339 -17.47 1.84 -10.99
C HIS A 339 -17.82 3.34 -10.91
N VAL A 340 -18.84 3.70 -10.11
CA VAL A 340 -19.25 5.10 -9.90
C VAL A 340 -18.11 5.94 -9.32
N VAL A 341 -17.36 5.43 -8.34
CA VAL A 341 -16.24 6.17 -7.73
C VAL A 341 -15.15 6.42 -8.76
N VAL A 342 -14.76 5.41 -9.54
CA VAL A 342 -13.72 5.54 -10.57
C VAL A 342 -14.16 6.49 -11.67
N GLU A 343 -15.40 6.36 -12.16
CA GLU A 343 -15.98 7.24 -13.16
C GLU A 343 -15.96 8.71 -12.71
N GLN A 344 -16.43 9.00 -11.50
CA GLN A 344 -16.44 10.37 -10.97
C GLN A 344 -15.02 10.93 -10.78
N SER A 345 -14.05 10.08 -10.39
CA SER A 345 -12.65 10.47 -10.26
C SER A 345 -12.05 10.85 -11.61
N ILE A 346 -12.30 10.04 -12.65
CA ILE A 346 -11.85 10.31 -14.02
C ILE A 346 -12.51 11.58 -14.57
N GLN A 347 -13.83 11.73 -14.41
CA GLN A 347 -14.54 12.93 -14.85
C GLN A 347 -14.04 14.20 -14.17
N MET A 348 -13.73 14.14 -12.88
CA MET A 348 -13.14 15.24 -12.12
C MET A 348 -11.75 15.59 -12.68
N ALA A 349 -10.86 14.61 -12.82
CA ALA A 349 -9.51 14.82 -13.36
C ALA A 349 -9.56 15.47 -14.75
N ASN A 350 -10.41 14.95 -15.64
CA ASN A 350 -10.60 15.49 -16.98
C ASN A 350 -11.05 16.97 -16.96
N LYS A 351 -12.00 17.33 -16.06
CA LYS A 351 -12.42 18.74 -15.90
C LYS A 351 -11.34 19.66 -15.37
N LEU A 352 -10.40 19.11 -14.61
CA LEU A 352 -9.23 19.83 -14.08
C LEU A 352 -8.06 19.86 -15.08
N GLY A 353 -8.16 19.17 -16.22
CA GLY A 353 -7.07 19.06 -17.19
C GLY A 353 -5.92 18.17 -16.72
N VAL A 354 -6.20 17.24 -15.81
CA VAL A 354 -5.25 16.28 -15.22
C VAL A 354 -5.46 14.91 -15.89
N LYS A 355 -4.37 14.28 -16.33
CA LYS A 355 -4.40 12.93 -16.91
C LYS A 355 -4.67 11.87 -15.85
N THR A 356 -5.33 10.79 -16.23
CA THR A 356 -5.67 9.69 -15.33
C THR A 356 -4.86 8.44 -15.62
N VAL A 357 -4.41 7.76 -14.56
CA VAL A 357 -3.78 6.45 -14.62
C VAL A 357 -4.56 5.51 -13.72
N ALA A 358 -5.11 4.42 -14.26
CA ALA A 358 -5.71 3.37 -13.46
C ALA A 358 -4.69 2.28 -13.15
N GLU A 359 -4.49 2.02 -11.86
CA GLU A 359 -3.51 1.07 -11.37
C GLU A 359 -4.09 -0.32 -11.11
N GLY A 360 -3.22 -1.33 -11.18
CA GLY A 360 -3.58 -2.69 -10.81
C GLY A 360 -4.62 -3.34 -11.74
N VAL A 361 -4.66 -2.94 -13.01
CA VAL A 361 -5.51 -3.60 -14.01
C VAL A 361 -5.00 -5.03 -14.24
N GLU A 362 -5.83 -6.03 -13.93
CA GLU A 362 -5.46 -7.44 -14.01
C GLU A 362 -6.27 -8.22 -15.06
N THR A 363 -7.36 -7.66 -15.58
CA THR A 363 -8.29 -8.35 -16.48
C THR A 363 -8.64 -7.53 -17.72
N ARG A 364 -9.07 -8.23 -18.78
CA ARG A 364 -9.59 -7.59 -19.98
C ARG A 364 -10.89 -6.82 -19.69
N GLN A 365 -11.76 -7.36 -18.84
CA GLN A 365 -12.99 -6.68 -18.44
C GLN A 365 -12.70 -5.35 -17.72
N GLY A 366 -11.71 -5.33 -16.83
CA GLY A 366 -11.26 -4.09 -16.19
C GLY A 366 -10.75 -3.05 -17.19
N TRP A 367 -9.95 -3.50 -18.19
CA TRP A 367 -9.51 -2.64 -19.29
C TRP A 367 -10.71 -2.03 -20.04
N ASP A 368 -11.64 -2.87 -20.50
CA ASP A 368 -12.78 -2.43 -21.30
C ASP A 368 -13.67 -1.45 -20.51
N ALA A 369 -13.94 -1.73 -19.22
CA ALA A 369 -14.68 -0.82 -18.34
C ALA A 369 -13.99 0.55 -18.17
N LEU A 370 -12.68 0.57 -17.97
CA LEU A 370 -11.91 1.81 -17.83
C LEU A 370 -11.86 2.61 -19.14
N LYS A 371 -11.84 1.92 -20.28
CA LYS A 371 -11.92 2.53 -21.59
C LYS A 371 -13.27 3.22 -21.81
N ASP A 372 -14.36 2.56 -21.45
CA ASP A 372 -15.73 3.10 -21.56
C ASP A 372 -15.93 4.33 -20.65
N ILE A 373 -15.30 4.35 -19.48
CA ILE A 373 -15.31 5.48 -18.55
C ILE A 373 -14.46 6.66 -19.07
N GLY A 374 -13.50 6.42 -19.98
CA GLY A 374 -12.63 7.45 -20.55
C GLY A 374 -11.36 7.71 -19.73
N CYS A 375 -10.78 6.66 -19.14
CA CYS A 375 -9.45 6.71 -18.53
C CYS A 375 -8.38 6.93 -19.60
N ASP A 376 -7.33 7.73 -19.31
CA ASP A 376 -6.27 8.02 -20.29
C ASP A 376 -5.24 6.88 -20.37
N THR A 377 -4.80 6.38 -19.20
CA THR A 377 -3.65 5.48 -19.09
C THR A 377 -3.97 4.35 -18.13
N ILE A 378 -3.41 3.20 -18.39
CA ILE A 378 -3.52 2.05 -17.49
C ILE A 378 -2.16 1.45 -17.17
N GLN A 379 -2.08 0.85 -16.00
CA GLN A 379 -0.95 0.11 -15.49
C GLN A 379 -1.44 -1.11 -14.71
N GLY A 380 -0.80 -2.27 -14.90
CA GLY A 380 -1.19 -3.47 -14.16
C GLY A 380 -0.63 -4.75 -14.76
N PHE A 381 -0.89 -5.86 -14.07
CA PHE A 381 -0.37 -7.17 -14.50
C PHE A 381 -1.05 -7.72 -15.75
N PHE A 382 -2.17 -7.16 -16.14
CA PHE A 382 -2.78 -7.45 -17.44
C PHE A 382 -1.86 -7.03 -18.60
N ILE A 383 -1.07 -5.96 -18.42
CA ILE A 383 -0.07 -5.52 -19.39
C ILE A 383 1.23 -6.27 -19.16
N ALA A 384 1.89 -6.01 -18.03
CA ALA A 384 3.11 -6.69 -17.61
C ALA A 384 3.41 -6.44 -16.13
N LYS A 385 4.16 -7.35 -15.53
CA LYS A 385 4.75 -7.16 -14.20
C LYS A 385 5.97 -6.24 -14.28
N PRO A 386 6.36 -5.59 -13.17
CA PRO A 386 7.64 -4.86 -13.11
C PRO A 386 8.81 -5.76 -13.53
N MET A 387 9.67 -5.27 -14.41
CA MET A 387 10.78 -6.01 -14.98
C MET A 387 12.07 -5.18 -14.97
N ASN A 388 13.22 -5.82 -15.04
CA ASN A 388 14.52 -5.15 -15.11
C ASN A 388 14.70 -4.40 -16.44
N LEU A 389 15.75 -3.59 -16.52
CA LEU A 389 16.03 -2.72 -17.68
C LEU A 389 16.10 -3.49 -19.02
N GLU A 390 16.79 -4.63 -19.03
CA GLU A 390 16.98 -5.44 -20.25
C GLU A 390 15.64 -5.99 -20.75
N SER A 391 14.89 -6.63 -19.85
CA SER A 391 13.57 -7.18 -20.17
C SER A 391 12.57 -6.08 -20.58
N PHE A 392 12.69 -4.86 -20.00
CA PHE A 392 11.83 -3.74 -20.39
C PHE A 392 12.16 -3.22 -21.79
N LEU A 393 13.43 -3.18 -22.18
CA LEU A 393 13.83 -2.85 -23.55
C LEU A 393 13.28 -3.87 -24.56
N ASP A 394 13.40 -5.16 -24.25
CA ASP A 394 12.81 -6.22 -25.09
C ASP A 394 11.29 -6.08 -25.22
N PHE A 395 10.63 -5.75 -24.11
CA PHE A 395 9.20 -5.47 -24.09
C PHE A 395 8.84 -4.27 -24.98
N LEU A 396 9.59 -3.17 -24.94
CA LEU A 396 9.35 -1.99 -25.78
C LEU A 396 9.51 -2.34 -27.28
N VAL A 397 10.54 -3.11 -27.63
CA VAL A 397 10.74 -3.58 -29.01
C VAL A 397 9.56 -4.46 -29.46
N TRP A 398 9.20 -5.43 -28.64
CA TRP A 398 8.06 -6.30 -28.93
C TRP A 398 6.76 -5.51 -29.11
N ALA A 399 6.44 -4.59 -28.19
CA ALA A 399 5.24 -3.77 -28.22
C ALA A 399 5.18 -2.89 -29.49
N SER A 400 6.32 -2.35 -29.94
CA SER A 400 6.38 -1.50 -31.15
C SER A 400 6.17 -2.27 -32.45
N VAL A 401 6.53 -3.55 -32.49
CA VAL A 401 6.38 -4.40 -33.69
C VAL A 401 5.01 -5.06 -33.76
N SER A 402 4.44 -5.40 -32.60
CA SER A 402 3.15 -6.10 -32.50
C SER A 402 1.93 -5.22 -32.85
N GLY A 403 2.14 -3.97 -33.20
CA GLY A 403 1.26 -2.92 -33.67
C GLY A 403 -0.24 -3.15 -33.44
N ASN A 404 -0.87 -2.50 -32.47
CA ASN A 404 -2.32 -2.53 -32.17
C ASN A 404 -2.92 -3.88 -31.71
N GLY A 405 -2.10 -4.81 -31.26
CA GLY A 405 -2.59 -6.00 -30.56
C GLY A 405 -2.92 -5.67 -29.12
N SER A 406 -4.20 -5.73 -28.74
CA SER A 406 -4.60 -5.73 -27.32
C SER A 406 -3.69 -6.70 -26.56
N PRO A 407 -2.99 -6.28 -25.47
CA PRO A 407 -2.24 -7.20 -24.63
C PRO A 407 -3.23 -8.19 -24.02
N GLY A 408 -3.23 -9.43 -24.43
CA GLY A 408 -4.18 -10.41 -23.91
C GLY A 408 -4.31 -11.69 -24.70
N SER A 409 -3.93 -11.75 -25.97
CA SER A 409 -4.07 -12.99 -26.75
C SER A 409 -2.83 -13.87 -26.82
N GLU A 410 -1.62 -13.40 -26.44
CA GLU A 410 -0.38 -14.19 -26.54
C GLU A 410 0.66 -14.01 -25.40
N ALA A 411 0.36 -13.27 -24.36
CA ALA A 411 1.31 -13.10 -23.23
C ALA A 411 1.51 -14.38 -22.36
N ALA A 412 0.96 -15.52 -22.76
CA ALA A 412 1.13 -16.81 -22.08
C ALA A 412 2.43 -17.56 -22.48
N SER A 413 3.25 -17.03 -23.35
CA SER A 413 4.56 -17.61 -23.68
C SER A 413 5.72 -16.69 -23.28
N GLN A 414 5.92 -16.54 -21.95
CA GLN A 414 7.20 -16.04 -21.43
C GLN A 414 8.32 -16.97 -21.91
N PRO A 415 9.50 -16.46 -22.34
CA PRO A 415 10.66 -17.31 -22.52
C PRO A 415 10.96 -17.98 -21.18
N LYS A 416 11.03 -19.30 -21.20
CA LYS A 416 11.38 -20.13 -20.04
C LYS A 416 12.70 -19.63 -19.49
N SER A 417 12.69 -19.17 -18.24
CA SER A 417 13.93 -18.96 -17.49
C SER A 417 14.68 -20.30 -17.47
N ASP A 418 15.81 -20.36 -18.11
CA ASP A 418 16.75 -21.48 -17.99
C ASP A 418 17.22 -21.61 -16.54
N ASN A 419 16.57 -22.51 -15.82
CA ASN A 419 17.11 -23.09 -14.58
C ASN A 419 18.32 -23.96 -14.95
N THR A 420 19.46 -23.36 -15.15
CA THR A 420 20.72 -24.10 -15.22
C THR A 420 21.09 -24.50 -13.79
N THR A 421 20.68 -25.69 -13.44
CA THR A 421 21.20 -26.49 -12.33
C THR A 421 22.72 -26.66 -12.54
N ILE A 422 23.53 -25.97 -11.77
CA ILE A 422 24.95 -26.33 -11.61
C ILE A 422 25.01 -27.23 -10.37
N GLY A 423 25.02 -28.52 -10.64
CA GLY A 423 25.47 -29.50 -9.68
C GLY A 423 26.99 -29.63 -9.78
N LYS A 424 27.65 -29.39 -8.69
CA LYS A 424 28.67 -30.21 -8.03
C LYS A 424 29.26 -29.43 -6.86
#